data_e9b5ef6ed11e074338efa14a0513b7a1
#
_entry.id   e9b5ef6ed11e074338efa14a0513b7a1
#
_cell.length_a   1.000
_cell.length_b   1.000
_cell.length_c   1.000
_cell.angle_alpha   90.00
_cell.angle_beta   90.00
_cell.angle_gamma   90.00
#
_symmetry.space_group_name_H-M   'P 1'
#
loop_
_entity.id
_entity.type
_entity.pdbx_description
1 polymer ?
#
loop_
_entity_poly.entity_id
_entity_poly.type
_entity_poly.pdbx_seq_one_letter_code
_entity_poly.pdbx_strand_id
1 'polypeptide(L)'
;MGCDRRELTLVGAGLAGSLLAILLSQRGWKVTVYERRGDPRIKGYESGRSINLALAERGRHALRAAGMEQAVMAKAVMMRGRMVHGLDGSQQLQRYGRDDSEVIWSVHRGDLNIALLEAAERTGATIHFHRRLHTVDFDAGTARLIDDRDDQGHDIRFATL
;
A
#
# COMPACT_ATOMS: atom_id res chain seq x y z
N MET A 1 -3.82 -14.33 -32.95
CA MET A 1 -4.59 -13.41 -32.11
C MET A 1 -3.69 -13.02 -30.96
N GLY A 2 -3.04 -11.85 -31.03
CA GLY A 2 -2.22 -11.30 -29.96
C GLY A 2 -3.15 -10.92 -28.82
N CYS A 3 -3.01 -11.58 -27.66
CA CYS A 3 -3.63 -11.11 -26.43
C CYS A 3 -2.97 -9.75 -26.14
N ASP A 4 -3.73 -8.68 -26.29
CA ASP A 4 -3.31 -7.32 -25.94
C ASP A 4 -3.10 -7.32 -24.41
N ARG A 5 -1.86 -7.63 -23.99
CA ARG A 5 -1.52 -7.67 -22.54
C ARG A 5 -1.61 -6.25 -22.04
N ARG A 6 -2.66 -5.99 -21.27
CA ARG A 6 -2.79 -4.73 -20.56
C ARG A 6 -1.60 -4.60 -19.61
N GLU A 7 -0.75 -3.61 -19.86
CA GLU A 7 0.41 -3.33 -19.03
C GLU A 7 0.20 -2.02 -18.26
N LEU A 8 0.59 -2.02 -16.99
CA LEU A 8 0.53 -0.82 -16.15
C LEU A 8 1.83 -0.67 -15.37
N THR A 9 2.34 0.53 -15.37
CA THR A 9 3.44 0.95 -14.52
C THR A 9 2.89 1.73 -13.33
N LEU A 10 3.28 1.39 -12.12
CA LEU A 10 2.91 2.09 -10.89
C LEU A 10 4.16 2.70 -10.25
N VAL A 11 4.00 3.89 -9.70
CA VAL A 11 5.05 4.57 -8.93
C VAL A 11 4.61 4.67 -7.48
N GLY A 12 5.37 4.01 -6.62
CA GLY A 12 5.11 3.89 -5.19
C GLY A 12 4.48 2.56 -4.78
N ALA A 13 5.20 1.79 -3.96
CA ALA A 13 4.74 0.54 -3.36
C ALA A 13 4.24 0.73 -1.91
N GLY A 14 3.59 1.86 -1.64
CA GLY A 14 2.84 2.08 -0.41
C GLY A 14 1.53 1.29 -0.39
N LEU A 15 0.70 1.48 0.64
CA LEU A 15 -0.55 0.72 0.81
C LEU A 15 -1.46 0.77 -0.42
N ALA A 16 -1.63 1.95 -1.01
CA ALA A 16 -2.50 2.12 -2.18
C ALA A 16 -1.91 1.47 -3.44
N GLY A 17 -0.61 1.72 -3.74
CA GLY A 17 0.05 1.15 -4.91
C GLY A 17 0.13 -0.38 -4.85
N SER A 18 0.48 -0.96 -3.70
CA SER A 18 0.52 -2.41 -3.52
C SER A 18 -0.87 -3.04 -3.65
N LEU A 19 -1.90 -2.41 -3.07
CA LEU A 19 -3.28 -2.89 -3.19
C LEU A 19 -3.78 -2.82 -4.64
N LEU A 20 -3.50 -1.73 -5.35
CA LEU A 20 -3.85 -1.57 -6.76
C LEU A 20 -3.13 -2.63 -7.62
N ALA A 21 -1.84 -2.89 -7.34
CA ALA A 21 -1.08 -3.94 -8.02
C ALA A 21 -1.74 -5.31 -7.86
N ILE A 22 -2.20 -5.68 -6.66
CA ILE A 22 -2.95 -6.93 -6.43
C ILE A 22 -4.20 -6.97 -7.30
N LEU A 23 -5.04 -5.94 -7.20
CA LEU A 23 -6.34 -5.90 -7.86
C LEU A 23 -6.25 -5.98 -9.40
N LEU A 24 -5.22 -5.35 -9.97
CA LEU A 24 -5.00 -5.36 -11.41
C LEU A 24 -4.35 -6.66 -11.88
N SER A 25 -3.36 -7.19 -11.15
CA SER A 25 -2.76 -8.49 -11.47
C SER A 25 -3.79 -9.62 -11.43
N GLN A 26 -4.72 -9.61 -10.45
CA GLN A 26 -5.84 -10.54 -10.39
C GLN A 26 -6.78 -10.45 -11.61
N ARG A 27 -6.78 -9.32 -12.32
CA ARG A 27 -7.55 -9.08 -13.55
C ARG A 27 -6.74 -9.30 -14.84
N GLY A 28 -5.57 -9.92 -14.71
CA GLY A 28 -4.72 -10.27 -15.85
C GLY A 28 -3.87 -9.13 -16.40
N TRP A 29 -3.75 -8.01 -15.67
CA TRP A 29 -2.81 -6.97 -16.03
C TRP A 29 -1.37 -7.39 -15.69
N LYS A 30 -0.42 -7.04 -16.53
CA LYS A 30 1.00 -7.09 -16.20
C LYS A 30 1.34 -5.80 -15.47
N VAL A 31 1.62 -5.89 -14.19
CA VAL A 31 1.88 -4.73 -13.32
C VAL A 31 3.33 -4.68 -12.93
N THR A 32 3.98 -3.53 -13.19
CA THR A 32 5.33 -3.22 -12.71
C THR A 32 5.27 -2.04 -11.76
N VAL A 33 5.84 -2.18 -10.58
CA VAL A 33 5.84 -1.15 -9.53
C VAL A 33 7.26 -0.68 -9.27
N TYR A 34 7.50 0.63 -9.25
CA TYR A 34 8.76 1.25 -8.87
C TYR A 34 8.61 1.98 -7.54
N GLU A 35 9.41 1.59 -6.56
CA GLU A 35 9.43 2.16 -5.21
C GLU A 35 10.80 2.76 -4.92
N ARG A 36 10.83 4.01 -4.45
CA ARG A 36 12.08 4.70 -4.13
C ARG A 36 12.80 4.13 -2.91
N ARG A 37 12.04 3.64 -1.92
CA ARG A 37 12.61 3.08 -0.69
C ARG A 37 13.12 1.67 -0.93
N GLY A 38 13.95 1.20 0.01
CA GLY A 38 14.34 -0.20 0.07
C GLY A 38 13.17 -1.12 0.41
N ASP A 39 13.40 -2.41 0.23
CA ASP A 39 12.42 -3.44 0.58
C ASP A 39 12.24 -3.51 2.11
N PRO A 40 11.06 -3.25 2.65
CA PRO A 40 10.81 -3.26 4.10
C PRO A 40 10.91 -4.64 4.74
N ARG A 41 11.02 -5.69 3.95
CA ARG A 41 11.19 -7.08 4.42
C ARG A 41 12.64 -7.41 4.73
N ILE A 42 13.59 -6.62 4.24
CA ILE A 42 15.02 -6.83 4.48
C ILE A 42 15.39 -6.30 5.87
N LYS A 43 16.10 -7.13 6.66
CA LYS A 43 16.56 -6.77 7.99
C LYS A 43 17.47 -5.53 7.94
N GLY A 44 17.24 -4.56 8.81
CA GLY A 44 17.98 -3.30 8.86
C GLY A 44 17.36 -2.19 8.01
N TYR A 45 16.24 -2.45 7.32
CA TYR A 45 15.47 -1.40 6.70
C TYR A 45 14.85 -0.50 7.77
N GLU A 46 15.25 0.77 7.77
CA GLU A 46 14.61 1.78 8.61
C GLU A 46 13.24 2.14 7.99
N SER A 47 12.20 1.51 8.47
CA SER A 47 10.86 2.01 8.20
C SER A 47 10.72 3.38 8.86
N GLY A 48 10.26 4.38 8.12
CA GLY A 48 9.86 5.65 8.71
C GLY A 48 8.90 5.39 9.90
N ARG A 49 8.53 6.44 10.66
CA ARG A 49 7.73 6.32 11.88
C ARG A 49 6.63 5.26 11.72
N SER A 50 6.75 4.20 12.48
CA SER A 50 5.71 3.17 12.59
C SER A 50 4.50 3.81 13.26
N ILE A 51 3.45 3.98 12.49
CA ILE A 51 2.19 4.55 12.99
C ILE A 51 1.10 3.50 12.78
N ASN A 52 0.31 3.27 13.80
CA ASN A 52 -0.91 2.51 13.66
C ASN A 52 -1.90 3.29 12.79
N LEU A 53 -2.57 2.59 11.90
CA LEU A 53 -3.60 3.15 11.04
C LEU A 53 -4.98 2.81 11.61
N ALA A 54 -5.89 3.76 11.46
CA ALA A 54 -7.31 3.53 11.65
C ALA A 54 -7.91 2.96 10.37
N LEU A 55 -8.15 1.65 10.34
CA LEU A 55 -8.77 0.96 9.22
C LEU A 55 -10.29 1.01 9.40
N ALA A 56 -10.95 1.79 8.56
CA ALA A 56 -12.40 1.90 8.49
C ALA A 56 -12.99 0.94 7.43
N GLU A 57 -14.33 0.86 7.36
CA GLU A 57 -15.01 -0.07 6.45
C GLU A 57 -14.63 0.12 4.98
N ARG A 58 -14.38 1.34 4.51
CA ARG A 58 -13.90 1.57 3.13
C ARG A 58 -12.59 0.85 2.84
N GLY A 59 -11.65 0.90 3.80
CA GLY A 59 -10.37 0.18 3.67
C GLY A 59 -10.56 -1.33 3.73
N ARG A 60 -11.42 -1.82 4.62
CA ARG A 60 -11.78 -3.24 4.70
C ARG A 60 -12.43 -3.73 3.41
N HIS A 61 -13.33 -2.95 2.82
CA HIS A 61 -13.95 -3.29 1.53
C HIS A 61 -12.90 -3.48 0.42
N ALA A 62 -11.91 -2.58 0.34
CA ALA A 62 -10.83 -2.69 -0.64
C ALA A 62 -9.94 -3.92 -0.38
N LEU A 63 -9.61 -4.21 0.89
CA LEU A 63 -8.89 -5.44 1.27
C LEU A 63 -9.68 -6.71 0.95
N ARG A 64 -10.99 -6.68 1.15
CA ARG A 64 -11.90 -7.79 0.80
C ARG A 64 -11.89 -8.07 -0.70
N ALA A 65 -11.95 -7.01 -1.52
CA ALA A 65 -11.87 -7.12 -2.98
C ALA A 65 -10.53 -7.73 -3.45
N ALA A 66 -9.45 -7.49 -2.70
CA ALA A 66 -8.13 -8.07 -2.96
C ALA A 66 -7.91 -9.46 -2.33
N GLY A 67 -8.88 -9.99 -1.57
CA GLY A 67 -8.74 -11.26 -0.84
C GLY A 67 -7.84 -11.18 0.39
N MET A 68 -7.55 -9.96 0.90
CA MET A 68 -6.61 -9.71 1.97
C MET A 68 -7.24 -9.44 3.34
N GLU A 69 -8.57 -9.26 3.39
CA GLU A 69 -9.25 -8.84 4.63
C GLU A 69 -8.97 -9.77 5.80
N GLN A 70 -9.14 -11.08 5.60
CA GLN A 70 -8.96 -12.04 6.69
C GLN A 70 -7.54 -12.01 7.29
N ALA A 71 -6.52 -11.95 6.44
CA ALA A 71 -5.13 -11.92 6.89
C ALA A 71 -4.79 -10.64 7.66
N VAL A 72 -5.34 -9.50 7.24
CA VAL A 72 -5.13 -8.20 7.90
C VAL A 72 -5.91 -8.14 9.22
N MET A 73 -7.18 -8.56 9.22
CA MET A 73 -8.04 -8.50 10.40
C MET A 73 -7.60 -9.45 11.52
N ALA A 74 -6.88 -10.53 11.21
CA ALA A 74 -6.33 -11.43 12.22
C ALA A 74 -5.36 -10.75 13.21
N LYS A 75 -4.74 -9.64 12.80
CA LYS A 75 -3.80 -8.84 13.62
C LYS A 75 -4.37 -7.47 14.02
N ALA A 76 -5.58 -7.15 13.60
CA ALA A 76 -6.20 -5.85 13.85
C ALA A 76 -6.80 -5.78 15.25
N VAL A 77 -6.70 -4.62 15.89
CA VAL A 77 -7.29 -4.36 17.21
C VAL A 77 -8.53 -3.49 17.06
N MET A 78 -9.64 -3.96 17.59
CA MET A 78 -10.90 -3.23 17.55
C MET A 78 -10.81 -1.96 18.41
N MET A 79 -11.18 -0.82 17.82
CA MET A 79 -11.29 0.47 18.49
C MET A 79 -12.75 0.94 18.49
N ARG A 80 -13.36 0.94 19.66
CA ARG A 80 -14.75 1.35 19.86
C ARG A 80 -14.92 2.87 19.99
N GLY A 81 -13.86 3.56 20.36
CA GLY A 81 -13.88 5.00 20.59
C GLY A 81 -12.53 5.50 21.07
N ARG A 82 -12.52 6.75 21.49
CA ARG A 82 -11.38 7.38 22.15
C ARG A 82 -11.79 7.85 23.56
N MET A 83 -10.88 7.73 24.50
CA MET A 83 -11.06 8.30 25.83
C MET A 83 -10.60 9.78 25.79
N VAL A 84 -11.49 10.67 26.17
CA VAL A 84 -11.18 12.10 26.34
C VAL A 84 -10.99 12.36 27.82
N HIS A 85 -9.86 12.97 28.15
CA HIS A 85 -9.54 13.38 29.52
C HIS A 85 -9.73 14.90 29.64
N GLY A 86 -10.61 15.32 30.53
CA GLY A 86 -10.81 16.72 30.86
C GLY A 86 -9.69 17.26 31.79
N LEU A 87 -9.48 18.58 31.78
CA LEU A 87 -8.52 19.23 32.65
C LEU A 87 -8.91 19.12 34.15
N ASP A 88 -10.19 18.87 34.43
CA ASP A 88 -10.77 18.62 35.74
C ASP A 88 -10.61 17.16 36.20
N GLY A 89 -9.91 16.31 35.40
CA GLY A 89 -9.75 14.86 35.67
C GLY A 89 -10.93 14.01 35.23
N SER A 90 -11.95 14.57 34.61
CA SER A 90 -13.06 13.81 34.06
C SER A 90 -12.60 12.94 32.91
N GLN A 91 -13.28 11.80 32.69
CA GLN A 91 -13.03 10.89 31.58
C GLN A 91 -14.33 10.60 30.86
N GLN A 92 -14.31 10.73 29.53
CA GLN A 92 -15.47 10.47 28.69
C GLN A 92 -15.08 9.61 27.49
N LEU A 93 -15.74 8.47 27.31
CA LEU A 93 -15.60 7.67 26.11
C LEU A 93 -16.42 8.28 24.97
N GLN A 94 -15.72 8.78 23.94
CA GLN A 94 -16.34 9.17 22.66
C GLN A 94 -16.30 7.97 21.70
N ARG A 95 -17.45 7.33 21.48
CA ARG A 95 -17.56 6.22 20.55
C ARG A 95 -17.39 6.70 19.10
N TYR A 96 -16.81 5.82 18.25
CA TYR A 96 -16.71 6.07 16.80
C TYR A 96 -18.01 5.75 16.06
N GLY A 97 -18.84 4.89 16.59
CA GLY A 97 -20.14 4.51 16.05
C GLY A 97 -21.17 4.29 17.16
N ARG A 98 -22.37 3.92 16.77
CA ARG A 98 -23.50 3.71 17.69
C ARG A 98 -23.32 2.46 18.55
N ASP A 99 -22.74 1.41 17.97
CA ASP A 99 -22.51 0.13 18.63
C ASP A 99 -21.24 -0.54 18.08
N ASP A 100 -21.02 -1.81 18.42
CA ASP A 100 -19.83 -2.56 18.04
C ASP A 100 -19.84 -3.04 16.56
N SER A 101 -20.90 -2.78 15.81
CA SER A 101 -20.92 -2.97 14.36
C SER A 101 -20.28 -1.78 13.62
N GLU A 102 -20.27 -0.61 14.25
CA GLU A 102 -19.72 0.64 13.72
C GLU A 102 -18.43 0.99 14.45
N VAL A 103 -17.35 0.26 14.16
CA VAL A 103 -16.04 0.44 14.77
C VAL A 103 -14.96 0.68 13.72
N ILE A 104 -13.82 1.19 14.16
CA ILE A 104 -12.60 1.22 13.36
C ILE A 104 -11.59 0.24 13.95
N TRP A 105 -10.59 -0.13 13.15
CA TRP A 105 -9.61 -1.11 13.55
C TRP A 105 -8.21 -0.52 13.51
N SER A 106 -7.45 -0.70 14.58
CA SER A 106 -6.03 -0.35 14.58
C SER A 106 -5.23 -1.44 13.91
N VAL A 107 -4.47 -1.08 12.89
CA VAL A 107 -3.55 -1.99 12.19
C VAL A 107 -2.17 -1.36 12.13
N HIS A 108 -1.14 -2.19 12.31
CA HIS A 108 0.23 -1.73 12.17
C HIS A 108 0.55 -1.47 10.70
N ARG A 109 0.93 -0.22 10.36
CA ARG A 109 1.14 0.20 8.96
C ARG A 109 2.21 -0.60 8.25
N GLY A 110 3.33 -0.89 8.92
CA GLY A 110 4.44 -1.64 8.37
C GLY A 110 4.02 -3.06 7.98
N ASP A 111 3.35 -3.77 8.91
CA ASP A 111 2.88 -5.13 8.68
C ASP A 111 1.85 -5.20 7.56
N LEU A 112 0.95 -4.22 7.51
CA LEU A 112 -0.02 -4.11 6.41
C LEU A 112 0.69 -3.92 5.07
N ASN A 113 1.69 -3.03 5.00
CA ASN A 113 2.44 -2.79 3.76
C ASN A 113 3.18 -4.07 3.32
N ILE A 114 3.87 -4.74 4.24
CA ILE A 114 4.58 -6.00 3.94
C ILE A 114 3.61 -7.05 3.40
N ALA A 115 2.47 -7.25 4.08
CA ALA A 115 1.46 -8.21 3.64
C ALA A 115 0.92 -7.91 2.22
N LEU A 116 0.72 -6.62 1.90
CA LEU A 116 0.28 -6.20 0.57
C LEU A 116 1.37 -6.36 -0.49
N LEU A 117 2.63 -6.07 -0.19
CA LEU A 117 3.76 -6.30 -1.10
C LEU A 117 3.89 -7.78 -1.46
N GLU A 118 3.89 -8.65 -0.46
CA GLU A 118 3.94 -10.10 -0.66
C GLU A 118 2.76 -10.61 -1.50
N ALA A 119 1.55 -10.09 -1.24
CA ALA A 119 0.38 -10.46 -2.02
C ALA A 119 0.47 -9.97 -3.47
N ALA A 120 0.98 -8.75 -3.70
CA ALA A 120 1.17 -8.21 -5.05
C ALA A 120 2.13 -9.09 -5.88
N GLU A 121 3.26 -9.49 -5.31
CA GLU A 121 4.20 -10.39 -5.97
C GLU A 121 3.60 -11.78 -6.22
N ARG A 122 2.88 -12.34 -5.24
CA ARG A 122 2.18 -13.64 -5.43
C ARG A 122 1.12 -13.60 -6.53
N THR A 123 0.51 -12.44 -6.77
CA THR A 123 -0.46 -12.27 -7.87
C THR A 123 0.18 -11.95 -9.21
N GLY A 124 1.51 -11.83 -9.27
CA GLY A 124 2.28 -11.65 -10.50
C GLY A 124 2.76 -10.24 -10.78
N ALA A 125 2.60 -9.29 -9.84
CA ALA A 125 3.23 -7.98 -9.97
C ALA A 125 4.74 -8.06 -9.77
N THR A 126 5.49 -7.24 -10.52
CA THR A 126 6.94 -7.09 -10.34
C THR A 126 7.21 -5.79 -9.58
N ILE A 127 8.00 -5.84 -8.51
CA ILE A 127 8.31 -4.66 -7.69
C ILE A 127 9.81 -4.39 -7.73
N HIS A 128 10.18 -3.19 -8.11
CA HIS A 128 11.55 -2.71 -8.14
C HIS A 128 11.75 -1.67 -7.04
N PHE A 129 12.57 -1.99 -6.05
CA PHE A 129 12.95 -1.10 -4.97
C PHE A 129 14.14 -0.23 -5.32
N HIS A 130 14.38 0.85 -4.55
CA HIS A 130 15.41 1.85 -4.78
C HIS A 130 15.28 2.58 -6.13
N ARG A 131 14.07 2.68 -6.67
CA ARG A 131 13.80 3.33 -7.94
C ARG A 131 12.90 4.54 -7.72
N ARG A 132 13.53 5.71 -7.66
CA ARG A 132 12.84 7.00 -7.48
C ARG A 132 12.50 7.58 -8.85
N LEU A 133 11.23 7.90 -9.06
CA LEU A 133 10.81 8.64 -10.25
C LEU A 133 11.44 10.04 -10.24
N HIS A 134 12.08 10.42 -11.36
CA HIS A 134 12.70 11.72 -11.54
C HIS A 134 11.89 12.59 -12.50
N THR A 135 11.62 12.09 -13.70
CA THR A 135 10.83 12.80 -14.72
C THR A 135 9.89 11.85 -15.44
N VAL A 136 8.82 12.39 -16.00
CA VAL A 136 7.86 11.68 -16.85
C VAL A 136 7.59 12.53 -18.09
N ASP A 137 7.60 11.88 -19.24
CA ASP A 137 7.10 12.42 -20.50
C ASP A 137 5.91 11.56 -20.93
N PHE A 138 4.71 12.09 -20.73
CA PHE A 138 3.47 11.40 -21.08
C PHE A 138 3.23 11.31 -22.57
N ASP A 139 3.74 12.28 -23.35
CA ASP A 139 3.58 12.29 -24.81
C ASP A 139 4.48 11.23 -25.46
N ALA A 140 5.71 11.10 -24.96
CA ALA A 140 6.64 10.08 -25.41
C ALA A 140 6.42 8.69 -24.76
N GLY A 141 5.60 8.60 -23.71
CA GLY A 141 5.40 7.37 -22.92
C GLY A 141 6.69 6.90 -22.26
N THR A 142 7.50 7.84 -21.74
CA THR A 142 8.79 7.54 -21.12
C THR A 142 8.90 8.15 -19.73
N ALA A 143 9.64 7.50 -18.86
CA ALA A 143 9.97 8.03 -17.55
C ALA A 143 11.43 7.73 -17.20
N ARG A 144 12.06 8.66 -16.47
CA ARG A 144 13.40 8.51 -15.93
C ARG A 144 13.31 8.19 -14.44
N LEU A 145 13.94 7.09 -14.07
CA LEU A 145 14.09 6.62 -12.69
C LEU A 145 15.53 6.81 -12.26
N ILE A 146 15.74 7.11 -10.98
CA ILE A 146 17.06 7.16 -10.35
C ILE A 146 17.15 6.03 -9.34
N ASP A 147 18.24 5.27 -9.38
CA ASP A 147 18.57 4.31 -8.33
C ASP A 147 19.14 5.07 -7.13
N ASP A 148 18.44 5.05 -5.99
CA ASP A 148 18.84 5.78 -4.79
C ASP A 148 20.10 5.19 -4.08
N ARG A 149 20.69 4.10 -4.61
CA ARG A 149 21.91 3.49 -4.06
C ARG A 149 23.19 4.02 -4.70
N ASP A 150 23.14 4.35 -5.99
CA ASP A 150 24.31 4.74 -6.78
C ASP A 150 24.07 6.00 -7.66
N ASP A 151 22.87 6.59 -7.52
CA ASP A 151 22.40 7.78 -8.26
C ASP A 151 22.36 7.59 -9.80
N GLN A 152 22.37 6.33 -10.27
CA GLN A 152 22.29 6.05 -11.70
C GLN A 152 20.88 6.20 -12.25
N GLY A 153 20.77 6.84 -13.43
CA GLY A 153 19.52 7.03 -14.14
C GLY A 153 19.18 5.85 -15.04
N HIS A 154 17.91 5.44 -15.03
CA HIS A 154 17.34 4.41 -15.89
C HIS A 154 16.12 4.95 -16.61
N ASP A 155 16.11 4.88 -17.93
CA ASP A 155 14.94 5.27 -18.70
C ASP A 155 14.07 4.04 -18.96
N ILE A 156 12.78 4.21 -18.72
CA ILE A 156 11.75 3.18 -18.97
C ILE A 156 10.72 3.69 -19.97
N ARG A 157 10.08 2.76 -20.67
CA ARG A 157 8.87 3.03 -21.44
C ARG A 157 7.67 2.47 -20.71
N PHE A 158 6.55 3.14 -20.79
CA PHE A 158 5.29 2.68 -20.21
C PHE A 158 4.14 2.84 -21.22
N ALA A 159 3.19 1.91 -21.20
CA ALA A 159 1.95 2.02 -21.94
C ALA A 159 0.90 2.83 -21.13
N THR A 160 0.89 2.63 -19.82
CA THR A 160 0.05 3.35 -18.84
C THR A 160 0.85 3.52 -17.56
N LEU A 161 0.87 4.74 -17.03
CA LEU A 161 1.54 5.10 -15.78
C LEU A 161 0.49 5.53 -14.75
#